data_1629cdeb2a10d4bf98fbe69f7a245254
#
_entry.id   1629cdeb2a10d4bf98fbe69f7a245254
#
_cell.length_a   1.000
_cell.length_b   1.000
_cell.length_c   1.000
_cell.angle_alpha   90.00
_cell.angle_beta   90.00
_cell.angle_gamma   90.00
#
_symmetry.space_group_name_H-M   'P 1'
#
loop_
_entity.id
_entity.type
_entity.pdbx_description
1 polymer ?
#
loop_
_entity_poly.entity_id
_entity_poly.type
_entity_poly.pdbx_seq_one_letter_code
_entity_poly.pdbx_strand_id
1 'polypeptide(L)'
;MILMANEAEQVAPAAQAAAEQKVDAAKKPVAKKAAGKKSSKKGPRVVFVKSKRKQAVARASVKDGKGTIRINSFNINTIEPKELRRIMAEPLTVSSRTKAMSDKVNIDVTVTGGGMSAQAQAVRGAIAKGIAAYSEGDDLKREYMLHDRSMMVDDFRRVEPKKFKGPKARARFQKSYR
;
A
#
# COMPACT_ATOMS: atom_id res chain seq x y z
N MET A 1 -36.00 51.94 10.55
CA MET A 1 -37.42 51.97 10.81
C MET A 1 -37.88 50.53 10.96
N ILE A 2 -38.14 50.20 12.21
CA ILE A 2 -39.14 49.24 12.74
C ILE A 2 -38.79 47.75 12.46
N LEU A 3 -38.22 47.02 13.44
CA LEU A 3 -38.74 46.42 14.69
C LEU A 3 -39.79 45.31 14.45
N MET A 4 -39.52 44.19 14.99
CA MET A 4 -40.07 43.36 16.09
C MET A 4 -39.95 41.90 15.66
N ALA A 5 -39.29 41.04 16.31
CA ALA A 5 -39.45 40.45 17.66
C ALA A 5 -40.61 39.43 17.74
N ASN A 6 -40.22 38.36 18.38
CA ASN A 6 -41.04 37.45 19.22
C ASN A 6 -41.64 36.21 18.51
N GLU A 7 -41.79 35.10 19.09
CA GLU A 7 -41.64 34.60 20.46
C GLU A 7 -41.61 33.07 20.45
N ALA A 8 -40.94 32.54 21.38
CA ALA A 8 -40.99 31.26 21.99
C ALA A 8 -42.38 30.63 22.13
N GLU A 9 -42.47 29.32 22.03
CA GLU A 9 -43.34 28.58 22.94
C GLU A 9 -42.83 27.15 23.17
N GLN A 10 -42.52 26.94 24.41
CA GLN A 10 -42.28 25.66 25.10
C GLN A 10 -43.63 24.91 25.19
N VAL A 11 -43.59 23.61 25.00
CA VAL A 11 -44.46 22.71 25.78
C VAL A 11 -43.80 21.33 25.89
N ALA A 12 -43.37 20.97 27.07
CA ALA A 12 -43.46 19.64 27.64
C ALA A 12 -44.60 19.71 28.65
N PRO A 13 -45.10 18.66 29.32
CA PRO A 13 -44.60 17.30 29.53
C PRO A 13 -45.71 16.23 29.67
N ALA A 14 -45.35 15.12 30.28
CA ALA A 14 -46.13 14.13 31.04
C ALA A 14 -46.34 12.78 30.32
N ALA A 15 -45.69 11.75 30.74
CA ALA A 15 -45.81 10.96 31.97
C ALA A 15 -46.86 9.83 31.88
N GLN A 16 -46.43 8.67 32.18
CA GLN A 16 -46.99 7.57 32.98
C GLN A 16 -46.59 6.22 32.39
N ALA A 17 -45.73 5.46 32.99
CA ALA A 17 -45.81 4.69 34.22
C ALA A 17 -46.37 3.27 33.98
N ALA A 18 -45.53 2.34 34.41
CA ALA A 18 -45.84 1.03 35.00
C ALA A 18 -46.13 -0.15 34.07
N ALA A 19 -45.25 -1.11 34.10
CA ALA A 19 -45.56 -2.42 34.70
C ALA A 19 -44.27 -3.26 34.87
N GLU A 20 -43.93 -3.48 36.12
CA GLU A 20 -42.99 -4.49 36.59
C GLU A 20 -43.46 -5.89 36.22
N GLN A 21 -42.57 -6.75 35.79
CA GLN A 21 -42.63 -8.16 36.19
C GLN A 21 -41.24 -8.74 36.28
N LYS A 22 -40.89 -9.08 37.49
CA LYS A 22 -39.75 -9.88 37.93
C LYS A 22 -39.84 -11.27 37.33
N VAL A 23 -38.73 -11.78 36.83
CA VAL A 23 -38.42 -13.22 36.91
C VAL A 23 -36.94 -13.37 37.24
N ASP A 24 -36.67 -13.79 38.47
CA ASP A 24 -35.43 -14.30 38.96
C ASP A 24 -35.11 -15.64 38.27
N ALA A 25 -33.94 -15.80 37.75
CA ALA A 25 -33.30 -17.12 37.63
C ALA A 25 -31.76 -17.03 37.44
N ALA A 26 -31.09 -17.40 38.52
CA ALA A 26 -29.79 -18.12 38.53
C ALA A 26 -28.56 -17.47 37.89
N LYS A 27 -27.86 -16.66 38.65
CA LYS A 27 -26.41 -16.43 38.53
C LYS A 27 -25.63 -17.69 38.84
N LYS A 28 -24.95 -18.28 37.78
CA LYS A 28 -23.78 -19.11 37.98
C LYS A 28 -22.54 -18.22 37.83
N PRO A 29 -21.55 -18.28 38.75
CA PRO A 29 -20.33 -17.48 38.64
C PRO A 29 -19.44 -18.12 37.57
N VAL A 30 -19.30 -17.47 36.43
CA VAL A 30 -18.27 -17.81 35.46
C VAL A 30 -16.93 -17.34 36.00
N ALA A 31 -16.12 -18.29 36.40
CA ALA A 31 -14.74 -18.09 36.83
C ALA A 31 -13.97 -17.30 35.72
N LYS A 32 -13.56 -16.07 36.05
CA LYS A 32 -12.62 -15.28 35.24
C LYS A 32 -11.28 -16.02 35.24
N LYS A 33 -11.00 -16.81 34.21
CA LYS A 33 -9.64 -17.23 33.89
C LYS A 33 -8.85 -15.98 33.60
N ALA A 34 -7.92 -15.65 34.50
CA ALA A 34 -6.88 -14.67 34.28
C ALA A 34 -6.13 -15.06 33.00
N ALA A 35 -6.40 -14.37 31.92
CA ALA A 35 -5.60 -14.48 30.69
C ALA A 35 -4.23 -13.89 31.01
N GLY A 36 -3.27 -14.76 31.32
CA GLY A 36 -1.88 -14.39 31.44
C GLY A 36 -1.47 -13.69 30.13
N LYS A 37 -1.08 -12.43 30.23
CA LYS A 37 -0.42 -11.71 29.14
C LYS A 37 0.82 -12.51 28.74
N LYS A 38 0.70 -13.37 27.73
CA LYS A 38 1.84 -13.91 27.03
C LYS A 38 2.53 -12.71 26.40
N SER A 39 3.66 -12.28 26.97
CA SER A 39 4.58 -11.36 26.32
C SER A 39 5.04 -12.07 25.04
N SER A 40 4.36 -11.83 23.94
CA SER A 40 4.84 -12.23 22.63
C SER A 40 6.16 -11.50 22.43
N LYS A 41 7.28 -12.23 22.51
CA LYS A 41 8.56 -11.75 21.98
C LYS A 41 8.25 -11.29 20.55
N LYS A 42 8.22 -9.99 20.31
CA LYS A 42 8.05 -9.44 18.96
C LYS A 42 9.19 -10.02 18.13
N GLY A 43 8.87 -10.96 17.25
CA GLY A 43 9.82 -11.46 16.27
C GLY A 43 10.32 -10.31 15.40
N PRO A 44 11.39 -10.50 14.62
CA PRO A 44 11.92 -9.48 13.75
C PRO A 44 10.79 -8.94 12.87
N ARG A 45 10.68 -7.61 12.80
CA ARG A 45 9.65 -6.96 12.00
C ARG A 45 9.88 -7.24 10.53
N VAL A 46 8.91 -7.84 9.86
CA VAL A 46 8.95 -8.12 8.43
C VAL A 46 7.75 -7.47 7.77
N VAL A 47 7.98 -6.64 6.76
CA VAL A 47 6.94 -5.98 5.98
C VAL A 47 6.92 -6.53 4.57
N PHE A 48 5.76 -6.96 4.09
CA PHE A 48 5.55 -7.46 2.73
C PHE A 48 4.76 -6.45 1.91
N VAL A 49 5.30 -6.13 0.73
CA VAL A 49 4.69 -5.15 -0.18
C VAL A 49 4.69 -5.67 -1.60
N LYS A 50 3.73 -5.24 -2.39
CA LYS A 50 3.69 -5.53 -3.83
C LYS A 50 3.55 -4.26 -4.65
N SER A 51 4.15 -4.27 -5.85
CA SER A 51 3.95 -3.25 -6.87
C SER A 51 3.81 -3.89 -8.25
N LYS A 52 3.05 -3.26 -9.13
CA LYS A 52 2.74 -3.78 -10.46
C LYS A 52 3.01 -2.74 -11.53
N ARG A 53 3.58 -3.18 -12.64
CA ARG A 53 3.71 -2.37 -13.85
C ARG A 53 3.43 -3.21 -15.09
N LYS A 54 2.38 -2.89 -15.85
CA LYS A 54 1.89 -3.71 -16.97
C LYS A 54 1.65 -5.16 -16.50
N GLN A 55 2.43 -6.12 -17.01
CA GLN A 55 2.37 -7.54 -16.59
C GLN A 55 3.41 -7.90 -15.53
N ALA A 56 4.38 -7.00 -15.25
CA ALA A 56 5.38 -7.22 -14.22
C ALA A 56 4.79 -7.04 -12.82
N VAL A 57 5.09 -7.98 -11.93
CA VAL A 57 4.70 -7.97 -10.52
C VAL A 57 5.96 -8.11 -9.67
N ALA A 58 6.25 -7.12 -8.84
CA ALA A 58 7.31 -7.15 -7.85
C ALA A 58 6.72 -7.33 -6.45
N ARG A 59 7.30 -8.24 -5.68
CA ARG A 59 6.99 -8.48 -4.27
C ARG A 59 8.26 -8.21 -3.48
N ALA A 60 8.19 -7.28 -2.52
CA ALA A 60 9.30 -6.96 -1.65
C ALA A 60 9.02 -7.43 -0.23
N SER A 61 10.03 -8.04 0.40
CA SER A 61 10.08 -8.27 1.83
C SER A 61 11.15 -7.38 2.44
N VAL A 62 10.76 -6.59 3.43
CA VAL A 62 11.63 -5.63 4.11
C VAL A 62 11.82 -6.11 5.55
N LYS A 63 13.08 -6.24 5.96
CA LYS A 63 13.50 -6.73 7.28
C LYS A 63 14.57 -5.80 7.85
N ASP A 64 14.72 -5.78 9.16
CA ASP A 64 15.86 -5.13 9.81
C ASP A 64 17.18 -5.68 9.26
N GLY A 65 18.14 -4.80 8.96
CA GLY A 65 19.39 -5.25 8.39
C GLY A 65 20.47 -4.20 8.18
N LYS A 66 21.33 -4.41 7.21
CA LYS A 66 22.54 -3.63 6.93
C LYS A 66 22.48 -2.90 5.57
N GLY A 67 21.30 -2.60 5.04
CA GLY A 67 21.18 -1.89 3.77
C GLY A 67 21.35 -2.76 2.52
N THR A 68 21.19 -4.08 2.61
CA THR A 68 21.35 -4.96 1.46
C THR A 68 20.06 -5.02 0.65
N ILE A 69 20.14 -4.71 -0.66
CA ILE A 69 19.01 -4.78 -1.58
C ILE A 69 19.28 -5.85 -2.62
N ARG A 70 18.42 -6.86 -2.68
CA ARG A 70 18.51 -7.99 -3.62
C ARG A 70 17.26 -8.05 -4.50
N ILE A 71 17.48 -8.31 -5.78
CA ILE A 71 16.42 -8.46 -6.78
C ILE A 71 16.60 -9.81 -7.45
N ASN A 72 15.64 -10.71 -7.30
CA ASN A 72 15.76 -12.12 -7.74
C ASN A 72 17.08 -12.75 -7.27
N SER A 73 17.48 -12.53 -6.00
CA SER A 73 18.72 -13.00 -5.38
C SER A 73 20.00 -12.26 -5.79
N PHE A 74 20.00 -11.45 -6.85
CA PHE A 74 21.15 -10.64 -7.26
C PHE A 74 21.18 -9.30 -6.53
N ASN A 75 22.38 -8.80 -6.23
CA ASN A 75 22.51 -7.47 -5.65
C ASN A 75 22.14 -6.41 -6.72
N ILE A 76 21.49 -5.32 -6.28
CA ILE A 76 21.09 -4.23 -7.17
C ILE A 76 22.28 -3.66 -7.98
N ASN A 77 23.49 -3.67 -7.42
CA ASN A 77 24.68 -3.15 -8.08
C ASN A 77 25.20 -4.02 -9.25
N THR A 78 24.83 -5.30 -9.27
CA THR A 78 25.26 -6.26 -10.31
C THR A 78 24.33 -6.25 -11.53
N ILE A 79 23.16 -5.60 -11.42
CA ILE A 79 22.15 -5.66 -12.48
C ILE A 79 22.55 -4.78 -13.66
N GLU A 80 22.49 -5.33 -14.84
CA GLU A 80 22.64 -4.66 -16.12
C GLU A 80 21.31 -4.60 -16.87
N PRO A 81 21.05 -3.57 -17.69
CA PRO A 81 21.85 -2.37 -17.99
C PRO A 81 21.79 -1.28 -16.88
N LYS A 82 22.76 -0.37 -16.93
CA LYS A 82 22.91 0.73 -15.93
C LYS A 82 21.68 1.62 -15.81
N GLU A 83 20.95 1.86 -16.88
CA GLU A 83 19.72 2.68 -16.89
C GLU A 83 18.65 2.04 -16.03
N LEU A 84 18.44 0.73 -16.14
CA LEU A 84 17.45 0.02 -15.33
C LEU A 84 17.85 0.03 -13.85
N ARG A 85 19.16 -0.13 -13.56
CA ARG A 85 19.68 -0.01 -12.20
C ARG A 85 19.38 1.36 -11.59
N ARG A 86 19.58 2.45 -12.35
CA ARG A 86 19.25 3.82 -11.90
C ARG A 86 17.78 3.96 -11.55
N ILE A 87 16.88 3.44 -12.39
CA ILE A 87 15.44 3.45 -12.13
C ILE A 87 15.10 2.70 -10.83
N MET A 88 15.70 1.53 -10.62
CA MET A 88 15.47 0.73 -9.41
C MET A 88 16.03 1.38 -8.15
N ALA A 89 17.15 2.09 -8.25
CA ALA A 89 17.83 2.76 -7.14
C ALA A 89 17.23 4.14 -6.81
N GLU A 90 16.44 4.73 -7.70
CA GLU A 90 15.85 6.06 -7.54
C GLU A 90 15.16 6.27 -6.18
N PRO A 91 14.34 5.33 -5.64
CA PRO A 91 13.69 5.50 -4.34
C PRO A 91 14.65 5.69 -3.17
N LEU A 92 15.91 5.25 -3.31
CA LEU A 92 16.93 5.35 -2.26
C LEU A 92 17.56 6.74 -2.20
N THR A 93 17.50 7.50 -3.31
CA THR A 93 18.16 8.79 -3.47
C THR A 93 17.22 9.99 -3.38
N VAL A 94 15.90 9.77 -3.22
CA VAL A 94 14.89 10.84 -3.18
C VAL A 94 15.14 11.82 -2.04
N SER A 95 15.43 11.32 -0.85
CA SER A 95 15.75 12.18 0.30
C SER A 95 16.82 11.58 1.20
N SER A 96 17.42 12.41 2.05
CA SER A 96 18.38 11.97 3.07
C SER A 96 17.74 10.99 4.07
N ARG A 97 16.45 11.16 4.37
CA ARG A 97 15.69 10.26 5.25
C ARG A 97 15.52 8.88 4.63
N THR A 98 15.19 8.82 3.32
CA THR A 98 15.04 7.53 2.63
C THR A 98 16.36 6.76 2.59
N LYS A 99 17.48 7.46 2.39
CA LYS A 99 18.82 6.87 2.42
C LYS A 99 19.14 6.32 3.81
N ALA A 100 18.94 7.10 4.86
CA ALA A 100 19.18 6.68 6.24
C ALA A 100 18.30 5.48 6.67
N MET A 101 17.08 5.36 6.11
CA MET A 101 16.22 4.20 6.35
C MET A 101 16.68 2.98 5.53
N SER A 102 17.12 3.18 4.28
CA SER A 102 17.61 2.09 3.44
C SER A 102 18.85 1.41 4.02
N ASP A 103 19.71 2.14 4.73
CA ASP A 103 20.92 1.61 5.38
C ASP A 103 20.60 0.71 6.60
N LYS A 104 19.39 0.84 7.15
CA LYS A 104 18.93 0.08 8.32
C LYS A 104 18.11 -1.16 7.97
N VAL A 105 17.77 -1.36 6.69
CA VAL A 105 16.87 -2.43 6.27
C VAL A 105 17.47 -3.29 5.15
N ASN A 106 17.17 -4.57 5.18
CA ASN A 106 17.43 -5.47 4.07
C ASN A 106 16.14 -5.64 3.26
N ILE A 107 16.23 -5.46 1.94
CA ILE A 107 15.10 -5.53 1.02
C ILE A 107 15.34 -6.66 0.02
N ASP A 108 14.54 -7.71 0.10
CA ASP A 108 14.54 -8.80 -0.86
C ASP A 108 13.33 -8.64 -1.79
N VAL A 109 13.56 -8.44 -3.08
CA VAL A 109 12.51 -8.24 -4.09
C VAL A 109 12.49 -9.42 -5.04
N THR A 110 11.34 -10.08 -5.17
CA THR A 110 11.08 -11.06 -6.22
C THR A 110 10.22 -10.43 -7.29
N VAL A 111 10.69 -10.44 -8.53
CA VAL A 111 9.96 -9.88 -9.67
C VAL A 111 9.72 -10.93 -10.74
N THR A 112 8.50 -10.96 -11.29
CA THR A 112 8.08 -11.92 -12.32
C THR A 112 7.22 -11.25 -13.38
N GLY A 113 7.26 -11.76 -14.60
CA GLY A 113 6.43 -11.31 -15.73
C GLY A 113 6.89 -10.00 -16.36
N GLY A 114 6.28 -9.66 -17.48
CA GLY A 114 6.59 -8.43 -18.23
C GLY A 114 7.96 -8.40 -18.87
N GLY A 115 8.40 -7.23 -19.28
CA GLY A 115 9.73 -6.98 -19.86
C GLY A 115 10.64 -6.23 -18.88
N MET A 116 11.93 -6.13 -19.18
CA MET A 116 12.96 -5.55 -18.30
C MET A 116 12.59 -4.16 -17.77
N SER A 117 12.13 -3.24 -18.62
CA SER A 117 11.73 -1.90 -18.22
C SER A 117 10.52 -1.91 -17.28
N ALA A 118 9.52 -2.79 -17.53
CA ALA A 118 8.36 -2.90 -16.65
C ALA A 118 8.73 -3.53 -15.30
N GLN A 119 9.66 -4.49 -15.28
CA GLN A 119 10.20 -5.07 -14.07
C GLN A 119 10.94 -4.04 -13.24
N ALA A 120 11.81 -3.21 -13.87
CA ALA A 120 12.54 -2.15 -13.18
C ALA A 120 11.58 -1.14 -12.50
N GLN A 121 10.54 -0.72 -13.21
CA GLN A 121 9.52 0.19 -12.65
C GLN A 121 8.70 -0.47 -11.52
N ALA A 122 8.37 -1.75 -11.64
CA ALA A 122 7.69 -2.49 -10.58
C ALA A 122 8.58 -2.64 -9.33
N VAL A 123 9.87 -2.93 -9.50
CA VAL A 123 10.85 -2.99 -8.40
C VAL A 123 11.01 -1.63 -7.74
N ARG A 124 11.14 -0.54 -8.52
CA ARG A 124 11.17 0.84 -8.03
C ARG A 124 10.00 1.12 -7.08
N GLY A 125 8.77 0.83 -7.51
CA GLY A 125 7.58 1.02 -6.67
C GLY A 125 7.54 0.08 -5.46
N ALA A 126 8.04 -1.15 -5.56
CA ALA A 126 8.08 -2.09 -4.45
C ALA A 126 9.08 -1.64 -3.36
N ILE A 127 10.25 -1.12 -3.74
CA ILE A 127 11.25 -0.56 -2.80
C ILE A 127 10.68 0.68 -2.10
N ALA A 128 10.10 1.64 -2.85
CA ALA A 128 9.51 2.85 -2.27
C ALA A 128 8.39 2.53 -1.26
N LYS A 129 7.44 1.68 -1.65
CA LYS A 129 6.37 1.22 -0.76
C LYS A 129 6.90 0.46 0.46
N GLY A 130 7.95 -0.35 0.26
CA GLY A 130 8.58 -1.12 1.32
C GLY A 130 9.18 -0.23 2.40
N ILE A 131 9.99 0.76 2.00
CA ILE A 131 10.61 1.73 2.92
C ILE A 131 9.55 2.57 3.63
N ALA A 132 8.53 3.06 2.90
CA ALA A 132 7.45 3.83 3.48
C ALA A 132 6.62 3.03 4.49
N ALA A 133 6.32 1.77 4.20
CA ALA A 133 5.58 0.89 5.12
C ALA A 133 6.41 0.46 6.34
N TYR A 134 7.74 0.35 6.17
CA TYR A 134 8.64 0.04 7.28
C TYR A 134 8.79 1.21 8.24
N SER A 135 8.82 2.46 7.76
CA SER A 135 8.99 3.67 8.57
C SER A 135 7.80 4.01 9.48
N GLU A 136 6.62 3.39 9.26
CA GLU A 136 5.35 3.66 9.98
C GLU A 136 4.86 5.12 9.91
N GLY A 137 5.59 6.01 9.22
CA GLY A 137 5.24 7.43 9.08
C GLY A 137 4.67 7.74 7.69
N ASP A 138 3.72 8.68 7.64
CA ASP A 138 3.19 9.17 6.35
C ASP A 138 4.15 10.18 5.67
N ASP A 139 5.17 10.66 6.36
CA ASP A 139 6.10 11.66 5.84
C ASP A 139 6.86 11.15 4.61
N LEU A 140 7.50 9.97 4.71
CA LEU A 140 8.20 9.37 3.57
C LEU A 140 7.28 9.07 2.40
N LYS A 141 6.04 8.69 2.68
CA LYS A 141 5.03 8.48 1.64
C LYS A 141 4.68 9.78 0.92
N ARG A 142 4.60 10.90 1.65
CA ARG A 142 4.37 12.23 1.06
C ARG A 142 5.58 12.66 0.22
N GLU A 143 6.81 12.47 0.72
CA GLU A 143 8.04 12.77 -0.03
C GLU A 143 8.10 12.00 -1.35
N TYR A 144 7.80 10.70 -1.34
CA TYR A 144 7.72 9.91 -2.56
C TYR A 144 6.61 10.38 -3.52
N MET A 145 5.44 10.77 -3.00
CA MET A 145 4.36 11.29 -3.84
C MET A 145 4.67 12.64 -4.47
N LEU A 146 5.43 13.49 -3.78
CA LEU A 146 5.90 14.78 -4.29
C LEU A 146 6.96 14.59 -5.39
N HIS A 147 7.85 13.61 -5.23
CA HIS A 147 8.86 13.30 -6.24
C HIS A 147 8.25 12.62 -7.47
N ASP A 148 7.58 11.51 -7.27
CA ASP A 148 6.86 10.79 -8.33
C ASP A 148 5.73 9.92 -7.74
N ARG A 149 4.50 10.24 -8.12
CA ARG A 149 3.30 9.49 -7.72
C ARG A 149 3.39 8.00 -8.10
N SER A 150 4.08 7.66 -9.20
CA SER A 150 4.17 6.28 -9.68
C SER A 150 4.97 5.36 -8.76
N MET A 151 5.74 5.90 -7.81
CA MET A 151 6.43 5.11 -6.79
C MET A 151 5.45 4.52 -5.76
N MET A 152 4.40 5.25 -5.42
CA MET A 152 3.44 4.85 -4.39
C MET A 152 2.15 4.27 -4.97
N VAL A 153 1.73 4.70 -6.15
CA VAL A 153 0.49 4.26 -6.79
C VAL A 153 0.81 3.40 -8.00
N ASP A 154 0.22 2.21 -8.07
CA ASP A 154 0.41 1.32 -9.22
C ASP A 154 -0.26 1.91 -10.47
N ASP A 155 0.43 1.83 -11.60
CA ASP A 155 -0.11 2.25 -12.89
C ASP A 155 -1.12 1.20 -13.40
N PHE A 156 -2.34 1.65 -13.67
CA PHE A 156 -3.43 0.81 -14.15
C PHE A 156 -3.42 0.58 -15.66
N ARG A 157 -2.59 1.30 -16.43
CA ARG A 157 -2.55 1.17 -17.89
C ARG A 157 -2.19 -0.24 -18.32
N ARG A 158 -3.05 -0.85 -19.13
CA ARG A 158 -2.89 -2.18 -19.69
C ARG A 158 -3.00 -2.13 -21.22
N VAL A 159 -2.40 -3.10 -21.87
CA VAL A 159 -2.55 -3.27 -23.32
C VAL A 159 -3.99 -3.69 -23.61
N GLU A 160 -4.64 -2.99 -24.54
CA GLU A 160 -5.99 -3.33 -24.98
C GLU A 160 -5.97 -4.70 -25.69
N PRO A 161 -6.91 -5.60 -25.39
CA PRO A 161 -6.96 -6.91 -26.02
C PRO A 161 -7.12 -6.83 -27.53
N LYS A 162 -6.43 -7.70 -28.27
CA LYS A 162 -6.58 -7.82 -29.71
C LYS A 162 -8.03 -8.21 -30.04
N LYS A 163 -8.63 -7.51 -31.01
CA LYS A 163 -9.95 -7.81 -31.56
C LYS A 163 -9.81 -8.57 -32.88
N PHE A 164 -10.81 -9.36 -33.22
CA PHE A 164 -10.80 -10.08 -34.48
C PHE A 164 -10.87 -9.12 -35.69
N LYS A 165 -10.55 -9.59 -36.91
CA LYS A 165 -10.41 -8.75 -38.12
C LYS A 165 -9.37 -7.63 -38.05
N GLY A 166 -8.28 -7.83 -37.31
CA GLY A 166 -7.19 -6.87 -37.28
C GLY A 166 -5.91 -7.42 -36.61
N PRO A 167 -4.72 -6.85 -36.92
CA PRO A 167 -3.47 -7.30 -36.34
C PRO A 167 -3.33 -6.87 -34.86
N LYS A 168 -4.02 -5.80 -34.43
CA LYS A 168 -4.03 -5.28 -33.06
C LYS A 168 -5.44 -4.87 -32.62
N ALA A 169 -5.56 -4.33 -31.43
CA ALA A 169 -6.84 -3.93 -30.85
C ALA A 169 -7.64 -2.95 -31.75
N ARG A 170 -6.96 -1.98 -32.34
CA ARG A 170 -7.55 -0.91 -33.18
C ARG A 170 -7.09 -0.95 -34.62
N ALA A 171 -5.95 -1.58 -34.91
CA ALA A 171 -5.46 -1.71 -36.28
C ALA A 171 -6.27 -2.72 -37.08
N ARG A 172 -6.60 -2.38 -38.30
CA ARG A 172 -7.29 -3.25 -39.26
C ARG A 172 -6.31 -3.68 -40.35
N PHE A 173 -6.64 -4.78 -41.02
CA PHE A 173 -5.90 -5.17 -42.21
C PHE A 173 -6.10 -4.10 -43.29
N GLN A 174 -5.03 -3.83 -44.00
CA GLN A 174 -5.07 -2.89 -45.12
C GLN A 174 -5.97 -3.47 -46.21
N LYS A 175 -6.91 -2.69 -46.71
CA LYS A 175 -7.68 -3.02 -47.89
C LYS A 175 -6.88 -2.65 -49.12
N SER A 176 -6.70 -3.60 -50.03
CA SER A 176 -6.16 -3.31 -51.35
C SER A 176 -7.28 -2.77 -52.23
N TYR A 177 -7.10 -1.62 -52.81
CA TYR A 177 -7.95 -1.08 -53.85
C TYR A 177 -7.25 -1.34 -55.18
N ARG A 178 -7.89 -2.10 -56.04
CA ARG A 178 -7.51 -2.23 -57.45
C ARG A 178 -8.38 -1.30 -58.29
#